data_50efc7c117584a317e1e7ae7b2b55eed
#
_entry.id   50efc7c117584a317e1e7ae7b2b55eed
#
_cell.length_a   1.000
_cell.length_b   1.000
_cell.length_c   1.000
_cell.angle_alpha   90.00
_cell.angle_beta   90.00
_cell.angle_gamma   90.00
#
_symmetry.space_group_name_H-M   'P 1'
#
loop_
_entity.id
_entity.type
_entity.pdbx_description
1 polymer ?
#
loop_
_entity_poly.entity_id
_entity_poly.type
_entity_poly.pdbx_seq_one_letter_code
_entity_poly.pdbx_strand_id
1 'polypeptide(L)'
;MALHRLAFIFLCLPLMASAAPFTSPGDRDLIRDRQQRLLDEQRKRLEELQQLPGKGAPAAADASGDDERCFEIRRIELEGAGHLDESARRQLLAPYQGRCLGVGQLNALLKAVTDHYLDRGYVTTRAYLPQQDLASGTLRIIVVEGRLEGLDSSALASPRELAMSFPGRTGELLDLRELEQLVDQLSRLPSRQAQLELVPGSEVGGSRVRLKGERDKPWRVSATRNNDGDVSTGEQQMGLGLDWDSPLGLADQLNLRANRDAVTDRWRHSDSQSLFYSLPWGWWTFTYGYSQSGSGLEIISLYFHVVTMIYFRNI
;
A
#
# COMPACT_ATOMS: atom_id res chain seq x y z
N MET A 1 -10.55 -32.81 -29.69
CA MET A 1 -9.99 -31.60 -29.04
C MET A 1 -10.84 -31.31 -27.83
N ALA A 2 -10.45 -31.80 -26.67
CA ALA A 2 -11.24 -31.77 -25.43
C ALA A 2 -10.45 -30.96 -24.39
N LEU A 3 -10.99 -29.80 -23.99
CA LEU A 3 -10.49 -28.98 -22.89
C LEU A 3 -10.86 -29.65 -21.56
N HIS A 4 -9.87 -30.09 -20.82
CA HIS A 4 -10.06 -30.56 -19.44
C HIS A 4 -10.14 -29.32 -18.52
N ARG A 5 -11.34 -29.06 -18.02
CA ARG A 5 -11.57 -28.16 -16.90
C ARG A 5 -11.29 -28.91 -15.59
N LEU A 6 -10.19 -28.64 -14.93
CA LEU A 6 -9.94 -29.07 -13.55
C LEU A 6 -10.71 -28.13 -12.61
N ALA A 7 -11.84 -28.61 -12.13
CA ALA A 7 -12.57 -27.98 -11.03
C ALA A 7 -11.94 -28.42 -9.70
N PHE A 8 -11.25 -27.53 -9.01
CA PHE A 8 -10.85 -27.73 -7.61
C PHE A 8 -12.06 -27.47 -6.72
N ILE A 9 -12.66 -28.54 -6.23
CA ILE A 9 -13.69 -28.47 -5.19
C ILE A 9 -12.98 -28.36 -3.84
N PHE A 10 -13.00 -27.18 -3.23
CA PHE A 10 -12.59 -26.97 -1.86
C PHE A 10 -13.72 -27.40 -0.94
N LEU A 11 -13.56 -28.55 -0.29
CA LEU A 11 -14.46 -29.06 0.73
C LEU A 11 -14.15 -28.39 2.06
N CYS A 12 -14.86 -27.30 2.38
CA CYS A 12 -14.81 -26.65 3.71
C CYS A 12 -15.60 -27.50 4.71
N LEU A 13 -14.91 -28.22 5.59
CA LEU A 13 -15.49 -28.73 6.83
C LEU A 13 -15.25 -27.70 7.94
N PRO A 14 -16.28 -27.26 8.67
CA PRO A 14 -16.10 -26.44 9.84
C PRO A 14 -15.77 -27.31 11.05
N LEU A 15 -14.49 -27.35 11.42
CA LEU A 15 -14.12 -27.80 12.78
C LEU A 15 -14.26 -26.62 13.73
N MET A 16 -15.33 -26.63 14.51
CA MET A 16 -15.51 -25.80 15.70
C MET A 16 -14.55 -26.30 16.78
N ALA A 17 -13.32 -25.77 16.80
CA ALA A 17 -12.43 -25.90 17.94
C ALA A 17 -12.36 -24.53 18.63
N SER A 18 -13.13 -24.37 19.70
CA SER A 18 -12.98 -23.25 20.63
C SER A 18 -11.72 -23.48 21.47
N ALA A 19 -10.56 -23.07 20.93
CA ALA A 19 -9.34 -22.94 21.70
C ALA A 19 -9.24 -21.50 22.18
N ALA A 20 -9.45 -21.26 23.46
CA ALA A 20 -9.11 -19.99 24.08
C ALA A 20 -7.60 -19.76 23.91
N PRO A 21 -7.17 -18.57 23.47
CA PRO A 21 -5.76 -18.29 23.31
C PRO A 21 -5.10 -18.18 24.70
N PHE A 22 -4.28 -19.15 25.07
CA PHE A 22 -3.35 -19.00 26.17
C PHE A 22 -2.24 -18.05 25.72
N THR A 23 -2.48 -16.74 25.86
CA THR A 23 -1.43 -15.74 25.70
C THR A 23 -0.60 -15.74 26.98
N SER A 24 0.69 -16.07 26.85
CA SER A 24 1.65 -15.94 27.94
C SER A 24 1.70 -14.48 28.44
N PRO A 25 1.95 -14.23 29.74
CA PRO A 25 2.11 -12.86 30.24
C PRO A 25 3.14 -12.05 29.45
N GLY A 26 4.27 -12.65 29.04
CA GLY A 26 5.29 -12.00 28.22
C GLY A 26 4.82 -11.63 26.82
N ASP A 27 3.93 -12.41 26.20
CA ASP A 27 3.36 -12.07 24.88
C ASP A 27 2.43 -10.84 24.98
N ARG A 28 1.73 -10.69 26.12
CA ARG A 28 0.87 -9.51 26.35
C ARG A 28 1.68 -8.23 26.49
N ASP A 29 2.81 -8.28 27.16
CA ASP A 29 3.68 -7.13 27.33
C ASP A 29 4.38 -6.74 26.02
N LEU A 30 4.82 -7.71 25.22
CA LEU A 30 5.35 -7.50 23.88
C LEU A 30 4.32 -6.89 22.92
N ILE A 31 3.08 -7.37 22.95
CA ILE A 31 1.98 -6.83 22.14
C ILE A 31 1.67 -5.40 22.59
N ARG A 32 1.65 -5.13 23.89
CA ARG A 32 1.39 -3.81 24.47
C ARG A 32 2.48 -2.80 24.10
N ASP A 33 3.75 -3.19 24.22
CA ASP A 33 4.90 -2.38 23.81
C ASP A 33 4.87 -2.05 22.30
N ARG A 34 4.52 -3.03 21.48
CA ARG A 34 4.40 -2.84 20.04
C ARG A 34 3.25 -1.91 19.67
N GLN A 35 2.11 -2.03 20.35
CA GLN A 35 0.98 -1.13 20.16
C GLN A 35 1.32 0.29 20.62
N GLN A 36 2.00 0.45 21.74
CA GLN A 36 2.43 1.79 22.21
C GLN A 36 3.40 2.45 21.22
N ARG A 37 4.39 1.72 20.72
CA ARG A 37 5.32 2.26 19.70
C ARG A 37 4.61 2.69 18.42
N LEU A 38 3.65 1.91 17.94
CA LEU A 38 2.85 2.27 16.76
C LEU A 38 2.00 3.52 17.01
N LEU A 39 1.41 3.66 18.19
CA LEU A 39 0.64 4.85 18.56
C LEU A 39 1.53 6.09 18.69
N ASP A 40 2.73 5.96 19.23
CA ASP A 40 3.70 7.04 19.35
C ASP A 40 4.25 7.47 17.98
N GLU A 41 4.49 6.53 17.06
CA GLU A 41 4.85 6.84 15.68
C GLU A 41 3.73 7.55 14.93
N GLN A 42 2.48 7.11 15.08
CA GLN A 42 1.34 7.78 14.46
C GLN A 42 1.15 9.19 15.03
N ARG A 43 1.32 9.37 16.34
CA ARG A 43 1.24 10.69 16.97
C ARG A 43 2.33 11.62 16.45
N LYS A 44 3.58 11.15 16.37
CA LYS A 44 4.69 11.94 15.79
C LYS A 44 4.44 12.32 14.33
N ARG A 45 3.94 11.40 13.51
CA ARG A 45 3.55 11.71 12.13
C ARG A 45 2.46 12.78 12.04
N LEU A 46 1.45 12.71 12.90
CA LEU A 46 0.40 13.73 12.96
C LEU A 46 0.95 15.09 13.41
N GLU A 47 1.86 15.12 14.38
CA GLU A 47 2.51 16.34 14.83
C GLU A 47 3.43 16.94 13.75
N GLU A 48 4.18 16.11 13.02
CA GLU A 48 4.98 16.54 11.86
C GLU A 48 4.12 17.10 10.73
N LEU A 49 2.97 16.47 10.44
CA LEU A 49 2.01 16.96 9.45
C LEU A 49 1.38 18.29 9.88
N GLN A 50 1.15 18.50 11.18
CA GLN A 50 0.64 19.77 11.71
C GLN A 50 1.72 20.88 11.76
N GLN A 51 2.99 20.52 11.85
CA GLN A 51 4.13 21.45 11.85
C GLN A 51 4.65 21.78 10.44
N LEU A 52 4.24 21.03 9.42
CA LEU A 52 4.48 21.47 8.05
C LEU A 52 3.85 22.84 7.92
N PRO A 53 4.64 23.90 7.60
CA PRO A 53 4.06 25.21 7.32
C PRO A 53 3.04 24.92 6.22
N GLY A 54 1.78 25.11 6.57
CA GLY A 54 0.70 24.88 5.62
C GLY A 54 1.13 25.59 4.34
N LYS A 55 1.47 24.84 3.29
CA LYS A 55 1.31 25.35 1.96
C LYS A 55 -0.16 25.72 1.96
N GLY A 56 -0.40 26.99 2.24
CA GLY A 56 -1.73 27.56 2.16
C GLY A 56 -2.28 26.99 0.87
N ALA A 57 -3.35 26.24 0.97
CA ALA A 57 -4.15 25.95 -0.21
C ALA A 57 -4.10 27.26 -0.97
N PRO A 58 -3.65 27.31 -2.24
CA PRO A 58 -3.63 28.56 -2.97
C PRO A 58 -4.98 29.15 -2.68
N ALA A 59 -4.98 30.26 -1.94
CA ALA A 59 -6.19 30.92 -1.49
C ALA A 59 -7.04 30.88 -2.73
N ALA A 60 -8.22 30.27 -2.63
CA ALA A 60 -9.19 30.38 -3.69
C ALA A 60 -9.19 31.88 -3.93
N ALA A 61 -8.49 32.29 -5.00
CA ALA A 61 -8.48 33.68 -5.40
C ALA A 61 -9.96 33.97 -5.49
N ASP A 62 -10.44 34.80 -4.57
CA ASP A 62 -11.82 35.26 -4.57
C ASP A 62 -12.09 35.64 -6.01
N ALA A 63 -12.80 34.76 -6.71
CA ALA A 63 -13.23 34.97 -8.08
C ALA A 63 -14.43 35.93 -8.10
N SER A 64 -14.34 36.98 -7.28
CA SER A 64 -15.19 38.14 -7.23
C SER A 64 -14.51 39.34 -7.96
N GLY A 65 -13.77 39.03 -9.02
CA GLY A 65 -13.48 40.01 -10.04
C GLY A 65 -14.71 40.11 -10.93
N ASP A 66 -15.28 41.32 -11.02
CA ASP A 66 -16.32 41.71 -11.96
C ASP A 66 -15.94 41.22 -13.38
N ASP A 67 -16.46 40.04 -13.73
CA ASP A 67 -16.33 39.48 -15.08
C ASP A 67 -17.38 40.15 -15.95
N GLU A 68 -17.15 41.43 -16.31
CA GLU A 68 -18.00 42.17 -17.27
C GLU A 68 -18.10 41.47 -18.63
N ARG A 69 -17.26 40.45 -18.88
CA ARG A 69 -17.21 39.71 -20.16
C ARG A 69 -17.46 38.23 -19.88
N CYS A 70 -18.63 37.74 -20.24
CA CYS A 70 -18.91 36.33 -20.26
C CYS A 70 -19.23 35.86 -21.67
N PHE A 71 -19.03 34.57 -21.94
CA PHE A 71 -19.32 33.92 -23.23
C PHE A 71 -20.49 32.96 -23.04
N GLU A 72 -21.48 33.04 -23.92
CA GLU A 72 -22.62 32.10 -23.90
C GLU A 72 -22.17 30.73 -24.39
N ILE A 73 -21.99 29.78 -23.49
CA ILE A 73 -21.52 28.42 -23.80
C ILE A 73 -22.71 27.47 -23.88
N ARG A 74 -23.03 27.04 -25.11
CA ARG A 74 -24.12 26.09 -25.40
C ARG A 74 -23.66 24.65 -25.33
N ARG A 75 -22.40 24.38 -25.69
CA ARG A 75 -21.83 23.04 -25.73
C ARG A 75 -20.42 23.03 -25.10
N ILE A 76 -20.16 21.99 -24.30
CA ILE A 76 -18.82 21.75 -23.74
C ILE A 76 -18.33 20.40 -24.24
N GLU A 77 -17.17 20.37 -24.84
CA GLU A 77 -16.50 19.18 -25.39
C GLU A 77 -15.25 18.88 -24.58
N LEU A 78 -15.16 17.65 -24.05
CA LEU A 78 -13.95 17.15 -23.38
C LEU A 78 -13.20 16.22 -24.33
N GLU A 79 -12.01 16.61 -24.73
CA GLU A 79 -11.10 15.79 -25.53
C GLU A 79 -10.05 15.13 -24.64
N GLY A 80 -9.71 13.86 -24.89
CA GLY A 80 -8.69 13.13 -24.14
C GLY A 80 -9.15 12.57 -22.78
N ALA A 81 -10.42 12.72 -22.41
CA ALA A 81 -10.99 12.21 -21.16
C ALA A 81 -11.53 10.77 -21.35
N GLY A 82 -10.65 9.83 -21.70
CA GLY A 82 -11.04 8.44 -22.01
C GLY A 82 -11.52 7.64 -20.82
N HIS A 83 -11.06 7.98 -19.62
CA HIS A 83 -11.42 7.29 -18.36
C HIS A 83 -12.49 8.03 -17.54
N LEU A 84 -13.07 9.09 -18.11
CA LEU A 84 -14.21 9.78 -17.52
C LEU A 84 -15.51 9.13 -18.03
N ASP A 85 -16.23 8.46 -17.14
CA ASP A 85 -17.51 7.86 -17.53
C ASP A 85 -18.56 8.92 -17.90
N GLU A 86 -19.55 8.53 -18.72
CA GLU A 86 -20.55 9.44 -19.26
C GLU A 86 -21.46 10.04 -18.17
N SER A 87 -21.64 9.36 -17.06
CA SER A 87 -22.45 9.86 -15.94
C SER A 87 -21.71 10.97 -15.18
N ALA A 88 -20.45 10.76 -14.89
CA ALA A 88 -19.59 11.76 -14.25
C ALA A 88 -19.38 12.97 -15.18
N ARG A 89 -19.15 12.74 -16.48
CA ARG A 89 -19.06 13.80 -17.47
C ARG A 89 -20.28 14.70 -17.45
N ARG A 90 -21.48 14.14 -17.49
CA ARG A 90 -22.74 14.91 -17.41
C ARG A 90 -22.87 15.67 -16.11
N GLN A 91 -22.56 15.07 -14.98
CA GLN A 91 -22.63 15.72 -13.67
C GLN A 91 -21.66 16.91 -13.57
N LEU A 92 -20.43 16.74 -14.04
CA LEU A 92 -19.42 17.80 -14.01
C LEU A 92 -19.77 18.98 -14.93
N LEU A 93 -20.35 18.72 -16.10
CA LEU A 93 -20.62 19.76 -17.09
C LEU A 93 -21.98 20.45 -16.91
N ALA A 94 -22.96 19.78 -16.33
CA ALA A 94 -24.33 20.31 -16.17
C ALA A 94 -24.40 21.71 -15.54
N PRO A 95 -23.59 22.05 -14.49
CA PRO A 95 -23.65 23.39 -13.88
C PRO A 95 -23.19 24.53 -14.81
N TYR A 96 -22.45 24.22 -15.87
CA TYR A 96 -21.78 25.20 -16.75
C TYR A 96 -22.39 25.28 -18.14
N GLN A 97 -23.13 24.26 -18.58
CA GLN A 97 -23.73 24.20 -19.91
C GLN A 97 -24.95 25.10 -20.03
N GLY A 98 -25.09 25.82 -21.14
CA GLY A 98 -26.21 26.72 -21.41
C GLY A 98 -26.18 28.02 -20.58
N ARG A 99 -25.00 28.42 -20.10
CA ARG A 99 -24.80 29.62 -19.30
C ARG A 99 -23.78 30.56 -19.92
N CYS A 100 -23.84 31.84 -19.49
CA CYS A 100 -22.78 32.81 -19.75
C CYS A 100 -21.63 32.54 -18.77
N LEU A 101 -20.47 32.11 -19.27
CA LEU A 101 -19.29 31.79 -18.48
C LEU A 101 -18.23 32.88 -18.60
N GLY A 102 -17.86 33.49 -17.49
CA GLY A 102 -16.70 34.36 -17.39
C GLY A 102 -15.43 33.57 -17.06
N VAL A 103 -14.29 34.25 -17.01
CA VAL A 103 -12.97 33.63 -16.78
C VAL A 103 -12.94 32.84 -15.46
N GLY A 104 -13.53 33.38 -14.39
CA GLY A 104 -13.61 32.69 -13.09
C GLY A 104 -14.36 31.37 -13.15
N GLN A 105 -15.48 31.32 -13.89
CA GLN A 105 -16.28 30.11 -14.08
C GLN A 105 -15.60 29.09 -14.98
N LEU A 106 -14.86 29.53 -16.02
CA LEU A 106 -14.04 28.65 -16.85
C LEU A 106 -12.93 27.98 -16.02
N ASN A 107 -12.24 28.75 -15.18
CA ASN A 107 -11.23 28.20 -14.27
C ASN A 107 -11.83 27.23 -13.26
N ALA A 108 -13.02 27.53 -12.71
CA ALA A 108 -13.73 26.63 -11.80
C ALA A 108 -14.10 25.32 -12.49
N LEU A 109 -14.53 25.34 -13.75
CA LEU A 109 -14.79 24.14 -14.54
C LEU A 109 -13.53 23.31 -14.77
N LEU A 110 -12.43 23.92 -15.19
CA LEU A 110 -11.14 23.22 -15.36
C LEU A 110 -10.67 22.58 -14.06
N LYS A 111 -10.82 23.31 -12.95
CA LYS A 111 -10.52 22.79 -11.63
C LYS A 111 -11.42 21.60 -11.28
N ALA A 112 -12.73 21.70 -11.47
CA ALA A 112 -13.66 20.62 -11.17
C ALA A 112 -13.36 19.34 -11.97
N VAL A 113 -13.01 19.45 -13.25
CA VAL A 113 -12.59 18.32 -14.07
C VAL A 113 -11.28 17.74 -13.55
N THR A 114 -10.31 18.56 -13.21
CA THR A 114 -9.02 18.11 -12.66
C THR A 114 -9.20 17.42 -11.31
N ASP A 115 -9.94 18.06 -10.40
CA ASP A 115 -10.19 17.51 -9.05
C ASP A 115 -10.87 16.14 -9.11
N HIS A 116 -11.79 15.94 -10.06
CA HIS A 116 -12.44 14.64 -10.27
C HIS A 116 -11.45 13.50 -10.53
N TYR A 117 -10.36 13.77 -11.26
CA TYR A 117 -9.29 12.79 -11.47
C TYR A 117 -8.39 12.66 -10.24
N LEU A 118 -8.06 13.78 -9.57
CA LEU A 118 -7.23 13.79 -8.37
C LEU A 118 -7.87 12.96 -7.24
N ASP A 119 -9.18 13.13 -7.02
CA ASP A 119 -9.94 12.40 -5.98
C ASP A 119 -9.94 10.88 -6.21
N ARG A 120 -9.69 10.46 -7.44
CA ARG A 120 -9.57 9.04 -7.83
C ARG A 120 -8.15 8.50 -7.82
N GLY A 121 -7.17 9.34 -7.45
CA GLY A 121 -5.76 8.94 -7.41
C GLY A 121 -4.97 9.27 -8.68
N TYR A 122 -5.58 9.83 -9.73
CA TYR A 122 -4.91 10.17 -11.00
C TYR A 122 -4.21 11.53 -10.92
N VAL A 123 -3.20 11.62 -10.06
CA VAL A 123 -2.57 12.87 -9.62
C VAL A 123 -1.82 13.65 -10.70
N THR A 124 -1.53 13.03 -11.84
CA THR A 124 -0.82 13.65 -12.96
C THR A 124 -1.74 14.11 -14.09
N THR A 125 -3.04 13.82 -13.98
CA THR A 125 -4.05 14.27 -14.96
C THR A 125 -4.38 15.74 -14.78
N ARG A 126 -4.49 16.48 -15.88
CA ARG A 126 -4.81 17.91 -15.87
C ARG A 126 -5.75 18.27 -17.03
N ALA A 127 -6.66 19.20 -16.76
CA ALA A 127 -7.52 19.81 -17.78
C ALA A 127 -6.94 21.16 -18.22
N TYR A 128 -6.95 21.41 -19.51
CA TYR A 128 -6.42 22.62 -20.14
C TYR A 128 -7.46 23.26 -21.05
N LEU A 129 -7.42 24.59 -21.10
CA LEU A 129 -8.18 25.37 -22.04
C LEU A 129 -7.27 25.75 -23.23
N PRO A 130 -7.45 25.13 -24.42
CA PRO A 130 -6.70 25.52 -25.58
C PRO A 130 -7.12 26.91 -26.09
N GLN A 131 -6.27 27.55 -26.86
CA GLN A 131 -6.63 28.79 -27.54
C GLN A 131 -7.77 28.51 -28.52
N GLN A 132 -8.91 29.20 -28.38
CA GLN A 132 -10.10 28.98 -29.17
C GLN A 132 -11.01 30.22 -29.23
N ASP A 133 -11.90 30.27 -30.21
CA ASP A 133 -12.94 31.30 -30.31
C ASP A 133 -14.20 30.83 -29.57
N LEU A 134 -14.48 31.46 -28.41
CA LEU A 134 -15.66 31.18 -27.61
C LEU A 134 -16.96 31.79 -28.13
N ALA A 135 -16.88 32.72 -29.12
CA ALA A 135 -18.06 33.32 -29.74
C ALA A 135 -18.91 32.30 -30.51
N SER A 136 -18.33 31.15 -30.86
CA SER A 136 -19.07 30.02 -31.47
C SER A 136 -20.09 29.35 -30.52
N GLY A 137 -20.00 29.60 -29.23
CA GLY A 137 -20.80 28.96 -28.18
C GLY A 137 -20.38 27.53 -27.82
N THR A 138 -19.26 27.07 -28.39
CA THR A 138 -18.67 25.76 -28.08
C THR A 138 -17.36 25.97 -27.31
N LEU A 139 -17.29 25.34 -26.12
CA LEU A 139 -16.11 25.31 -25.27
C LEU A 139 -15.44 23.95 -25.38
N ARG A 140 -14.20 23.93 -25.87
CA ARG A 140 -13.37 22.73 -25.93
C ARG A 140 -12.38 22.74 -24.78
N ILE A 141 -12.31 21.64 -24.04
CA ILE A 141 -11.36 21.41 -22.96
C ILE A 141 -10.55 20.17 -23.31
N ILE A 142 -9.23 20.27 -23.21
CA ILE A 142 -8.32 19.15 -23.43
C ILE A 142 -7.95 18.57 -22.04
N VAL A 143 -8.25 17.31 -21.83
CA VAL A 143 -7.81 16.56 -20.65
C VAL A 143 -6.59 15.76 -21.05
N VAL A 144 -5.46 16.03 -20.41
CA VAL A 144 -4.24 15.25 -20.56
C VAL A 144 -4.21 14.24 -19.41
N GLU A 145 -4.62 13.01 -19.72
CA GLU A 145 -4.58 11.91 -18.78
C GLU A 145 -3.14 11.47 -18.54
N GLY A 146 -2.74 11.48 -17.26
CA GLY A 146 -1.39 11.12 -16.85
C GLY A 146 -1.15 9.62 -16.96
N ARG A 147 -0.07 9.18 -17.65
CA ARG A 147 0.26 7.76 -17.85
C ARG A 147 1.60 7.41 -17.24
N LEU A 148 1.71 6.19 -16.72
CA LEU A 148 2.96 5.65 -16.22
C LEU A 148 3.82 5.14 -17.38
N GLU A 149 4.90 5.86 -17.73
CA GLU A 149 5.84 5.41 -18.76
C GLU A 149 6.84 4.36 -18.28
N GLY A 150 7.16 4.35 -16.99
CA GLY A 150 8.09 3.39 -16.45
C GLY A 150 8.41 3.60 -14.98
N LEU A 151 8.94 2.52 -14.39
CA LEU A 151 9.43 2.45 -13.02
C LEU A 151 10.95 2.28 -13.05
N ASP A 152 11.67 3.19 -12.40
CA ASP A 152 13.12 3.08 -12.17
C ASP A 152 13.35 2.72 -10.71
N SER A 153 13.88 1.51 -10.49
CA SER A 153 14.09 0.94 -9.15
C SER A 153 15.43 0.26 -8.98
N SER A 154 16.32 0.42 -9.93
CA SER A 154 17.57 -0.36 -10.06
C SER A 154 18.42 -0.43 -8.78
N ALA A 155 18.34 0.60 -7.93
CA ALA A 155 19.05 0.65 -6.66
C ALA A 155 18.36 -0.09 -5.51
N LEU A 156 17.03 -0.18 -5.52
CA LEU A 156 16.23 -0.62 -4.37
C LEU A 156 15.58 -1.99 -4.56
N ALA A 157 15.08 -2.28 -5.75
CA ALA A 157 14.36 -3.51 -6.03
C ALA A 157 14.70 -4.08 -7.41
N SER A 158 14.75 -5.39 -7.51
CA SER A 158 14.92 -6.11 -8.78
C SER A 158 13.61 -6.07 -9.61
N PRO A 159 13.67 -6.32 -10.92
CA PRO A 159 12.46 -6.38 -11.74
C PRO A 159 11.44 -7.42 -11.27
N ARG A 160 11.90 -8.53 -10.66
CA ARG A 160 11.00 -9.57 -10.12
C ARG A 160 10.29 -9.08 -8.86
N GLU A 161 10.98 -8.39 -7.99
CA GLU A 161 10.41 -7.81 -6.78
C GLU A 161 9.37 -6.74 -7.12
N LEU A 162 9.65 -5.91 -8.15
CA LEU A 162 8.67 -4.96 -8.66
C LEU A 162 7.42 -5.64 -9.21
N ALA A 163 7.59 -6.67 -10.04
CA ALA A 163 6.49 -7.40 -10.64
C ALA A 163 5.58 -8.05 -9.58
N MET A 164 6.14 -8.43 -8.43
CA MET A 164 5.37 -8.98 -7.31
C MET A 164 4.71 -7.89 -6.45
N SER A 165 5.34 -6.74 -6.29
CA SER A 165 4.91 -5.70 -5.35
C SER A 165 4.01 -4.64 -6.00
N PHE A 166 4.15 -4.40 -7.30
CA PHE A 166 3.41 -3.37 -8.03
C PHE A 166 2.12 -3.94 -8.64
N PRO A 167 0.94 -3.42 -8.25
CA PRO A 167 -0.33 -3.89 -8.80
C PRO A 167 -0.67 -3.30 -10.18
N GLY A 168 -0.09 -2.14 -10.54
CA GLY A 168 -0.35 -1.44 -11.78
C GLY A 168 0.49 -1.92 -12.95
N ARG A 169 0.37 -1.23 -14.09
CA ARG A 169 1.12 -1.52 -15.32
C ARG A 169 1.65 -0.26 -15.98
N THR A 170 2.80 -0.38 -16.62
CA THR A 170 3.32 0.68 -17.50
C THR A 170 2.42 0.84 -18.73
N GLY A 171 2.21 2.10 -19.13
CA GLY A 171 1.30 2.46 -20.22
C GLY A 171 -0.14 2.74 -19.78
N GLU A 172 -0.56 2.34 -18.59
CA GLU A 172 -1.87 2.65 -18.01
C GLU A 172 -1.87 4.03 -17.34
N LEU A 173 -3.04 4.50 -16.92
CA LEU A 173 -3.14 5.72 -16.12
C LEU A 173 -2.29 5.59 -14.86
N LEU A 174 -1.60 6.67 -14.51
CA LEU A 174 -0.84 6.70 -13.27
C LEU A 174 -1.80 6.87 -12.09
N ASP A 175 -1.97 5.82 -11.32
CA ASP A 175 -2.73 5.82 -10.07
C ASP A 175 -1.77 5.88 -8.88
N LEU A 176 -1.91 6.94 -8.07
CA LEU A 176 -1.09 7.14 -6.88
C LEU A 176 -1.24 5.99 -5.88
N ARG A 177 -2.43 5.41 -5.76
CA ARG A 177 -2.70 4.31 -4.82
C ARG A 177 -1.90 3.05 -5.17
N GLU A 178 -1.73 2.77 -6.47
CA GLU A 178 -0.88 1.65 -6.92
C GLU A 178 0.59 1.87 -6.57
N LEU A 179 1.03 3.13 -6.66
CA LEU A 179 2.39 3.51 -6.29
C LEU A 179 2.63 3.49 -4.78
N GLU A 180 1.66 3.94 -4.00
CA GLU A 180 1.67 3.84 -2.54
C GLU A 180 1.74 2.37 -2.10
N GLN A 181 0.93 1.51 -2.72
CA GLN A 181 0.96 0.07 -2.48
C GLN A 181 2.34 -0.54 -2.78
N LEU A 182 2.98 -0.13 -3.87
CA LEU A 182 4.34 -0.56 -4.19
C LEU A 182 5.33 -0.17 -3.09
N VAL A 183 5.27 1.08 -2.61
CA VAL A 183 6.14 1.55 -1.50
C VAL A 183 5.87 0.75 -0.24
N ASP A 184 4.62 0.53 0.11
CA ASP A 184 4.23 -0.22 1.31
C ASP A 184 4.73 -1.66 1.25
N GLN A 185 4.60 -2.34 0.11
CA GLN A 185 5.09 -3.70 -0.08
C GLN A 185 6.61 -3.80 0.02
N LEU A 186 7.35 -2.83 -0.52
CA LEU A 186 8.80 -2.80 -0.41
C LEU A 186 9.28 -2.41 0.99
N SER A 187 8.65 -1.42 1.62
CA SER A 187 8.98 -0.94 2.97
C SER A 187 8.54 -1.90 4.08
N ARG A 188 7.69 -2.88 3.77
CA ARG A 188 7.36 -4.00 4.65
C ARG A 188 8.62 -4.80 5.03
N LEU A 189 9.62 -4.81 4.17
CA LEU A 189 10.92 -5.44 4.42
C LEU A 189 11.81 -4.50 5.26
N PRO A 190 12.18 -4.86 6.51
CA PRO A 190 12.98 -3.99 7.39
C PRO A 190 14.34 -3.55 6.83
N SER A 191 14.85 -4.27 5.82
CA SER A 191 16.09 -3.90 5.13
C SER A 191 15.91 -2.84 4.05
N ARG A 192 14.70 -2.27 3.91
CA ARG A 192 14.40 -1.30 2.85
C ARG A 192 13.58 -0.13 3.38
N GLN A 193 13.93 1.05 2.88
CA GLN A 193 13.16 2.26 3.07
C GLN A 193 12.89 2.84 1.69
N ALA A 194 11.69 2.58 1.17
CA ALA A 194 11.29 3.01 -0.16
C ALA A 194 10.60 4.38 -0.13
N GLN A 195 10.95 5.25 -1.07
CA GLN A 195 10.32 6.54 -1.31
C GLN A 195 10.07 6.70 -2.80
N LEU A 196 9.02 7.44 -3.15
CA LEU A 196 8.65 7.74 -4.53
C LEU A 196 9.07 9.15 -4.94
N GLU A 197 9.59 9.25 -6.15
CA GLU A 197 9.76 10.50 -6.86
C GLU A 197 9.09 10.41 -8.22
N LEU A 198 8.15 11.32 -8.49
CA LEU A 198 7.55 11.46 -9.81
C LEU A 198 8.41 12.41 -10.64
N VAL A 199 8.82 11.93 -11.81
CA VAL A 199 9.58 12.75 -12.78
C VAL A 199 8.81 12.80 -14.09
N PRO A 200 8.90 13.91 -14.85
CA PRO A 200 8.30 13.99 -16.18
C PRO A 200 8.77 12.85 -17.09
N GLY A 201 7.84 12.32 -17.88
CA GLY A 201 8.14 11.35 -18.91
C GLY A 201 8.61 12.02 -20.22
N SER A 202 8.69 11.21 -21.28
CA SER A 202 9.10 11.65 -22.61
C SER A 202 7.93 12.12 -23.48
N GLU A 203 6.73 11.63 -23.19
CA GLU A 203 5.51 11.95 -23.92
C GLU A 203 4.65 12.97 -23.17
N VAL A 204 3.72 13.61 -23.89
CA VAL A 204 2.74 14.52 -23.28
C VAL A 204 1.82 13.72 -22.35
N GLY A 205 1.78 14.12 -21.07
CA GLY A 205 1.05 13.39 -20.04
C GLY A 205 1.82 12.20 -19.47
N GLY A 206 2.96 11.82 -20.03
CA GLY A 206 3.81 10.77 -19.53
C GLY A 206 4.47 11.13 -18.20
N SER A 207 4.56 10.18 -17.30
CA SER A 207 5.26 10.30 -16.03
C SER A 207 6.08 9.05 -15.76
N ARG A 208 7.28 9.24 -15.24
CA ARG A 208 8.13 8.15 -14.78
C ARG A 208 8.22 8.18 -13.26
N VAL A 209 8.27 7.02 -12.67
CA VAL A 209 8.42 6.88 -11.23
C VAL A 209 9.82 6.39 -10.93
N ARG A 210 10.53 7.11 -10.08
CA ARG A 210 11.82 6.71 -9.56
C ARG A 210 11.66 6.30 -8.10
N LEU A 211 12.03 5.06 -7.80
CA LEU A 211 12.13 4.58 -6.43
C LEU A 211 13.48 5.00 -5.86
N LYS A 212 13.44 5.77 -4.77
CA LYS A 212 14.60 6.15 -3.98
C LYS A 212 14.55 5.44 -2.63
N GLY A 213 15.70 5.27 -2.01
CA GLY A 213 15.79 4.74 -0.67
C GLY A 213 17.08 3.99 -0.42
N GLU A 214 17.17 3.48 0.79
CA GLU A 214 18.34 2.70 1.22
C GLU A 214 17.98 1.21 1.24
N ARG A 215 18.97 0.40 0.93
CA ARG A 215 18.90 -1.06 1.03
C ARG A 215 19.98 -1.54 1.97
N ASP A 216 19.55 -1.96 3.14
CA ASP A 216 20.40 -2.54 4.15
C ASP A 216 20.62 -4.04 3.93
N LYS A 217 21.39 -4.63 4.83
CA LYS A 217 21.66 -6.06 4.86
C LYS A 217 20.33 -6.85 4.97
N PRO A 218 20.05 -7.78 4.03
CA PRO A 218 18.74 -8.42 3.94
C PRO A 218 18.50 -9.48 5.02
N TRP A 219 19.49 -9.86 5.81
CA TRP A 219 19.32 -10.87 6.84
C TRP A 219 19.83 -10.37 8.21
N ARG A 220 19.16 -10.82 9.24
CA ARG A 220 19.48 -10.53 10.64
C ARG A 220 19.37 -11.83 11.44
N VAL A 221 20.40 -12.10 12.21
CA VAL A 221 20.43 -13.23 13.15
C VAL A 221 20.42 -12.66 14.56
N SER A 222 19.59 -13.23 15.40
CA SER A 222 19.50 -12.88 16.81
C SER A 222 19.71 -14.12 17.69
N ALA A 223 20.42 -13.95 18.79
CA ALA A 223 20.51 -14.94 19.86
C ALA A 223 20.11 -14.26 21.16
N THR A 224 19.21 -14.87 21.88
CA THR A 224 18.67 -14.34 23.15
C THR A 224 18.85 -15.35 24.26
N ARG A 225 19.05 -14.86 25.49
CA ARG A 225 18.97 -15.65 26.69
C ARG A 225 18.21 -14.83 27.74
N ASN A 226 17.18 -15.39 28.29
CA ASN A 226 16.35 -14.76 29.30
C ASN A 226 15.92 -15.80 30.38
N ASN A 227 15.25 -15.33 31.41
CA ASN A 227 14.67 -16.15 32.47
C ASN A 227 13.13 -16.02 32.53
N ASP A 228 12.51 -15.81 31.36
CA ASP A 228 11.06 -15.60 31.22
C ASP A 228 10.29 -16.93 31.15
N GLY A 229 10.97 -18.07 31.30
CA GLY A 229 10.36 -19.38 31.30
C GLY A 229 9.58 -19.65 32.60
N ASP A 230 8.69 -20.64 32.54
CA ASP A 230 7.93 -21.09 33.71
C ASP A 230 8.78 -21.99 34.62
N VAL A 231 8.62 -21.86 35.95
CA VAL A 231 9.33 -22.64 36.95
C VAL A 231 9.12 -24.14 36.77
N SER A 232 7.94 -24.54 36.28
CA SER A 232 7.58 -25.94 36.05
C SER A 232 8.22 -26.57 34.83
N THR A 233 8.54 -25.76 33.81
CA THR A 233 9.06 -26.22 32.50
C THR A 233 10.47 -25.75 32.19
N GLY A 234 11.04 -24.84 33.00
CA GLY A 234 12.39 -24.27 32.86
C GLY A 234 12.36 -22.75 32.76
N GLU A 235 12.98 -22.09 33.74
CA GLU A 235 13.00 -20.62 33.82
C GLU A 235 13.94 -19.99 32.78
N GLN A 236 15.06 -20.64 32.48
CA GLN A 236 16.07 -20.09 31.61
C GLN A 236 15.84 -20.53 30.15
N GLN A 237 15.57 -19.57 29.33
CA GLN A 237 15.30 -19.78 27.91
C GLN A 237 16.45 -19.28 27.03
N MET A 238 16.77 -20.03 25.99
CA MET A 238 17.67 -19.61 24.90
C MET A 238 16.88 -19.54 23.61
N GLY A 239 17.01 -18.41 22.89
CA GLY A 239 16.35 -18.20 21.63
C GLY A 239 17.33 -17.94 20.50
N LEU A 240 17.02 -18.47 19.33
CA LEU A 240 17.68 -18.16 18.06
C LEU A 240 16.63 -17.64 17.08
N GLY A 241 16.99 -16.58 16.36
CA GLY A 241 16.14 -15.98 15.33
C GLY A 241 16.91 -15.70 14.04
N LEU A 242 16.24 -15.94 12.92
CA LEU A 242 16.68 -15.52 11.60
C LEU A 242 15.54 -14.75 10.94
N ASP A 243 15.81 -13.52 10.54
CA ASP A 243 14.95 -12.73 9.67
C ASP A 243 15.68 -12.55 8.35
N TRP A 244 15.02 -12.92 7.25
CA TRP A 244 15.61 -12.83 5.92
C TRP A 244 14.61 -12.17 4.97
N ASP A 245 15.00 -11.00 4.49
CA ASP A 245 14.23 -10.20 3.56
C ASP A 245 14.58 -10.59 2.13
N SER A 246 13.59 -10.90 1.33
CA SER A 246 13.68 -11.28 -0.08
C SER A 246 14.61 -12.48 -0.36
N PRO A 247 14.48 -13.62 0.36
CA PRO A 247 15.30 -14.80 0.12
C PRO A 247 15.16 -15.36 -1.30
N LEU A 248 13.98 -15.28 -1.92
CA LEU A 248 13.73 -15.74 -3.27
C LEU A 248 13.80 -14.62 -4.33
N GLY A 249 14.06 -13.37 -3.92
CA GLY A 249 14.07 -12.22 -4.80
C GLY A 249 12.68 -11.82 -5.31
N LEU A 250 11.64 -12.05 -4.49
CA LEU A 250 10.23 -11.76 -4.79
C LEU A 250 9.64 -10.71 -3.86
N ALA A 251 10.47 -9.93 -3.16
CA ALA A 251 10.08 -9.07 -2.04
C ALA A 251 9.39 -9.85 -0.92
N ASP A 252 9.70 -11.13 -0.81
CA ASP A 252 9.24 -12.06 0.20
C ASP A 252 10.00 -11.88 1.52
N GLN A 253 9.46 -12.43 2.61
CA GLN A 253 10.10 -12.36 3.92
C GLN A 253 10.01 -13.72 4.62
N LEU A 254 11.13 -14.17 5.16
CA LEU A 254 11.22 -15.38 5.96
C LEU A 254 11.65 -15.03 7.38
N ASN A 255 10.88 -15.50 8.36
CA ASN A 255 11.20 -15.38 9.76
C ASN A 255 11.24 -16.78 10.38
N LEU A 256 12.36 -17.13 10.98
CA LEU A 256 12.55 -18.37 11.74
C LEU A 256 12.85 -18.03 13.18
N ARG A 257 12.20 -18.72 14.10
CA ARG A 257 12.47 -18.63 15.52
C ARG A 257 12.56 -20.04 16.11
N ALA A 258 13.52 -20.23 16.99
CA ALA A 258 13.65 -21.43 17.78
C ALA A 258 14.00 -21.02 19.22
N ASN A 259 13.22 -21.49 20.16
CA ASN A 259 13.47 -21.29 21.59
C ASN A 259 13.58 -22.64 22.25
N ARG A 260 14.47 -22.71 23.23
CA ARG A 260 14.69 -23.91 24.02
C ARG A 260 15.08 -23.52 25.44
N ASP A 261 14.71 -24.37 26.36
CA ASP A 261 15.23 -24.28 27.73
C ASP A 261 16.76 -24.41 27.77
N ALA A 262 17.42 -23.50 28.48
CA ALA A 262 18.89 -23.46 28.62
C ALA A 262 19.43 -24.53 29.60
N VAL A 263 18.55 -25.04 30.49
CA VAL A 263 18.89 -26.08 31.46
C VAL A 263 18.27 -27.40 31.02
N THR A 264 19.11 -28.33 30.60
CA THR A 264 18.64 -29.64 30.15
C THR A 264 18.33 -30.50 31.35
N ASP A 265 17.09 -30.46 31.78
CA ASP A 265 16.54 -31.41 32.74
C ASP A 265 15.72 -32.49 32.01
N ARG A 266 15.86 -33.75 32.38
CA ARG A 266 15.17 -34.87 31.74
C ARG A 266 13.66 -34.80 31.91
N TRP A 267 13.18 -34.09 32.93
CA TRP A 267 11.78 -34.00 33.32
C TRP A 267 11.16 -32.63 33.10
N ARG A 268 12.00 -31.63 32.88
CA ARG A 268 11.56 -30.23 32.66
C ARG A 268 12.29 -29.68 31.45
N HIS A 269 11.61 -29.60 30.35
CA HIS A 269 12.12 -28.94 29.15
C HIS A 269 10.97 -28.31 28.41
N SER A 270 11.25 -27.21 27.76
CA SER A 270 10.37 -26.59 26.80
C SER A 270 11.16 -26.26 25.53
N ASP A 271 10.55 -26.51 24.42
CA ASP A 271 11.05 -26.10 23.14
C ASP A 271 9.93 -25.53 22.26
N SER A 272 10.25 -24.57 21.44
CA SER A 272 9.32 -24.04 20.47
C SER A 272 10.05 -23.64 19.19
N GLN A 273 9.41 -23.86 18.07
CA GLN A 273 9.89 -23.49 16.76
C GLN A 273 8.76 -22.80 15.98
N SER A 274 9.10 -21.74 15.27
CA SER A 274 8.15 -21.11 14.38
C SER A 274 8.82 -20.68 13.08
N LEU A 275 8.05 -20.77 12.02
CA LEU A 275 8.39 -20.32 10.69
C LEU A 275 7.25 -19.44 10.19
N PHE A 276 7.59 -18.23 9.74
CA PHE A 276 6.67 -17.35 9.04
C PHE A 276 7.29 -16.98 7.70
N TYR A 277 6.52 -17.18 6.65
CA TYR A 277 6.89 -16.78 5.31
C TYR A 277 5.80 -15.92 4.72
N SER A 278 6.15 -14.75 4.16
CA SER A 278 5.20 -13.86 3.53
C SER A 278 5.66 -13.43 2.14
N LEU A 279 4.72 -13.35 1.21
CA LEU A 279 4.93 -13.08 -0.20
C LEU A 279 3.93 -12.03 -0.68
N PRO A 280 4.37 -10.88 -1.24
CA PRO A 280 3.48 -9.90 -1.84
C PRO A 280 3.02 -10.36 -3.24
N TRP A 281 1.81 -9.94 -3.63
CA TRP A 281 1.30 -10.06 -4.98
C TRP A 281 0.36 -8.89 -5.27
N GLY A 282 0.92 -7.82 -5.79
CA GLY A 282 0.19 -6.58 -6.03
C GLY A 282 -0.50 -6.06 -4.77
N TRP A 283 -1.83 -6.07 -4.76
CA TRP A 283 -2.65 -5.65 -3.63
C TRP A 283 -2.66 -6.63 -2.45
N TRP A 284 -2.18 -7.87 -2.65
CA TRP A 284 -2.28 -8.94 -1.68
C TRP A 284 -0.94 -9.24 -1.02
N THR A 285 -0.99 -9.67 0.23
CA THR A 285 0.14 -10.31 0.90
C THR A 285 -0.32 -11.67 1.41
N PHE A 286 0.33 -12.72 0.93
CA PHE A 286 0.11 -14.09 1.38
C PHE A 286 1.08 -14.39 2.50
N THR A 287 0.57 -14.90 3.63
CA THR A 287 1.40 -15.29 4.76
C THR A 287 1.13 -16.75 5.10
N TYR A 288 2.20 -17.53 5.23
CA TYR A 288 2.19 -18.88 5.75
C TYR A 288 2.88 -18.90 7.12
N GLY A 289 2.23 -19.48 8.12
CA GLY A 289 2.76 -19.66 9.47
C GLY A 289 2.76 -21.12 9.87
N TYR A 290 3.88 -21.56 10.42
CA TYR A 290 4.01 -22.85 11.10
C TYR A 290 4.57 -22.61 12.50
N SER A 291 3.98 -23.25 13.52
CA SER A 291 4.46 -23.19 14.88
C SER A 291 4.31 -24.56 15.53
N GLN A 292 5.35 -24.96 16.25
CA GLN A 292 5.37 -26.16 17.06
C GLN A 292 5.93 -25.83 18.43
N SER A 293 5.32 -26.35 19.49
CA SER A 293 5.83 -26.25 20.86
C SER A 293 5.70 -27.58 21.57
N GLY A 294 6.66 -27.88 22.42
CA GLY A 294 6.69 -29.07 23.26
C GLY A 294 7.08 -28.74 24.71
N SER A 295 6.54 -29.46 25.68
CA SER A 295 6.93 -29.35 27.06
C SER A 295 7.04 -30.74 27.71
N GLY A 296 8.00 -30.92 28.64
CA GLY A 296 8.45 -32.21 29.16
C GLY A 296 7.54 -32.91 30.17
N LEU A 297 6.35 -32.41 30.47
CA LEU A 297 5.41 -33.09 31.36
C LEU A 297 4.38 -33.97 30.63
N GLU A 298 4.10 -33.66 29.36
CA GLU A 298 3.32 -34.51 28.46
C GLU A 298 3.64 -34.03 27.01
N ILE A 299 3.81 -34.96 26.09
CA ILE A 299 4.06 -34.66 24.70
C ILE A 299 2.76 -34.11 24.08
N ILE A 300 2.48 -32.83 24.33
CA ILE A 300 1.46 -32.11 23.57
C ILE A 300 2.19 -31.34 22.46
N SER A 301 2.36 -31.99 21.32
CA SER A 301 2.79 -31.31 20.10
C SER A 301 1.60 -30.58 19.50
N LEU A 302 1.51 -29.28 19.72
CA LEU A 302 0.52 -28.42 19.05
C LEU A 302 1.08 -27.93 17.72
N TYR A 303 0.50 -28.42 16.62
CA TYR A 303 0.81 -27.95 15.27
C TYR A 303 -0.22 -26.93 14.85
N PHE A 304 0.21 -25.70 14.59
CA PHE A 304 -0.65 -24.67 14.00
C PHE A 304 -0.18 -24.35 12.58
N HIS A 305 -1.06 -24.61 11.61
CA HIS A 305 -0.90 -24.11 10.25
C HIS A 305 -1.89 -22.97 10.05
N VAL A 306 -1.38 -21.76 9.87
CA VAL A 306 -2.22 -20.59 9.55
C VAL A 306 -1.81 -20.05 8.19
N VAL A 307 -2.74 -20.09 7.25
CA VAL A 307 -2.61 -19.37 5.97
C VAL A 307 -3.50 -18.15 6.07
N THR A 308 -2.89 -16.97 6.14
CA THR A 308 -3.62 -15.70 6.21
C THR A 308 -3.42 -14.94 4.91
N MET A 309 -4.53 -14.58 4.26
CA MET A 309 -4.54 -13.62 3.15
C MET A 309 -4.91 -12.25 3.72
N ILE A 310 -4.02 -11.28 3.61
CA ILE A 310 -4.30 -9.90 4.00
C ILE A 310 -4.40 -9.05 2.73
N TYR A 311 -5.58 -8.48 2.51
CA TYR A 311 -5.82 -7.51 1.46
C TYR A 311 -5.68 -6.11 2.04
N PHE A 312 -4.72 -5.33 1.55
CA PHE A 312 -4.59 -3.93 1.90
C PHE A 312 -5.30 -3.10 0.82
N ARG A 313 -6.51 -2.65 1.13
CA ARG A 313 -7.18 -1.60 0.38
C ARG A 313 -7.12 -0.34 1.22
N ASN A 314 -6.22 0.56 0.90
CA ASN A 314 -6.28 1.91 1.45
C ASN A 314 -7.54 2.59 0.88
N ILE A 315 -8.46 2.96 1.78
CA ILE A 315 -9.71 3.65 1.48
C ILE A 315 -9.43 5.13 1.29
#